data_96d95ae6cc26f39043dfd6fd3ec72c9a
#
_entry.id   96d95ae6cc26f39043dfd6fd3ec72c9a
#
_cell.length_a   1.000
_cell.length_b   1.000
_cell.length_c   1.000
_cell.angle_alpha   90.00
_cell.angle_beta   90.00
_cell.angle_gamma   90.00
#
_symmetry.space_group_name_H-M   'P 1'
#
loop_
_entity.id
_entity.type
_entity.pdbx_description
1 polymer ?
#
loop_
_entity_poly.entity_id
_entity_poly.type
_entity_poly.pdbx_seq_one_letter_code
_entity_poly.pdbx_strand_id
1 'polypeptide(L)'
;MNLKFEEFQQSNLGLKELDNIRLKSFKKFEALGFPTKKQENWKYTDLKAIIDSNFKSLQIFKDQKNSKYNSKLLIRNFEHNQIILLNGNFIESNFNFEDEKKISIKSLKVALESKTEFEKIKNYFDDEQNSMVSLNHALVKDGIVLKTDNNYSFNKPLIIYNLFDKTADSKIINNKVFISLGENSKLSLVDYYECENNIKYFNNTIHNYNIEKNAILKKFSINASIDGSYNYNSTKINSYSNSIFENFLLSLGPNFIKNEIHCNLLENYSSCFVNGIMLLDGNQHHELKTNVNHKFENCKSSQLIKSVLLDESNGTYQGKIYVDKTAQKTNGYQLSKALILSESSQFNSKPELEIYADDVKCSHGSTTGNIDENSVFYLMSRGLTKQQANKLIVEGFLNEAIETITESNIKKLILQFFIERIKKVNI
;
A
#
# COMPACT_ATOMS: atom_id res chain seq x y z
N MET A 1 -0.68 20.99 -15.51
CA MET A 1 0.70 20.47 -15.56
C MET A 1 0.80 19.40 -16.64
N ASN A 2 1.67 19.54 -17.63
CA ASN A 2 1.82 18.55 -18.70
C ASN A 2 3.16 17.83 -18.53
N LEU A 3 3.11 16.56 -18.21
CA LEU A 3 4.27 15.68 -18.35
C LEU A 3 4.53 15.47 -19.84
N LYS A 4 5.72 15.81 -20.34
CA LYS A 4 6.02 15.71 -21.78
C LYS A 4 6.58 14.34 -22.11
N PHE A 5 5.95 13.66 -23.07
CA PHE A 5 6.40 12.33 -23.53
C PHE A 5 7.75 12.37 -24.25
N GLU A 6 8.09 13.48 -24.89
CA GLU A 6 9.39 13.69 -25.56
C GLU A 6 10.59 13.47 -24.60
N GLU A 7 10.39 13.76 -23.31
CA GLU A 7 11.39 13.49 -22.26
C GLU A 7 11.58 11.99 -22.00
N PHE A 8 10.63 11.17 -22.45
CA PHE A 8 10.57 9.73 -22.22
C PHE A 8 11.17 8.89 -23.38
N GLN A 9 11.10 9.37 -24.63
CA GLN A 9 11.55 8.63 -25.83
C GLN A 9 13.03 8.21 -25.82
N GLN A 10 13.85 8.77 -24.92
CA GLN A 10 15.28 8.45 -24.82
C GLN A 10 15.61 7.11 -24.13
N SER A 11 14.62 6.34 -23.68
CA SER A 11 14.83 5.06 -22.98
C SER A 11 14.18 3.89 -23.71
N ASN A 12 14.52 3.63 -24.96
CA ASN A 12 14.18 2.38 -25.64
C ASN A 12 14.87 1.22 -24.89
N LEU A 13 14.09 0.35 -24.22
CA LEU A 13 14.62 -0.86 -23.58
C LEU A 13 14.79 -2.03 -24.57
N GLY A 14 14.60 -1.77 -25.87
CA GLY A 14 14.92 -2.71 -26.95
C GLY A 14 13.86 -3.75 -27.30
N LEU A 15 12.75 -3.86 -26.53
CA LEU A 15 11.66 -4.76 -26.83
C LEU A 15 10.48 -3.97 -27.45
N LYS A 16 10.22 -4.15 -28.75
CA LYS A 16 9.13 -3.48 -29.50
C LYS A 16 7.76 -3.63 -28.82
N GLU A 17 7.49 -4.79 -28.23
CA GLU A 17 6.23 -5.06 -27.53
C GLU A 17 6.06 -4.19 -26.28
N LEU A 18 7.10 -4.07 -25.48
CA LEU A 18 7.11 -3.20 -24.30
C LEU A 18 6.96 -1.72 -24.69
N ASP A 19 7.64 -1.29 -25.77
CA ASP A 19 7.55 0.08 -26.26
C ASP A 19 6.12 0.41 -26.73
N ASN A 20 5.44 -0.54 -27.37
CA ASN A 20 4.03 -0.40 -27.76
C ASN A 20 3.11 -0.28 -26.54
N ILE A 21 3.31 -1.10 -25.51
CA ILE A 21 2.55 -1.04 -24.25
C ILE A 21 2.75 0.33 -23.60
N ARG A 22 3.98 0.81 -23.50
CA ARG A 22 4.31 2.11 -22.94
C ARG A 22 3.65 3.25 -23.67
N LEU A 23 3.76 3.26 -24.99
CA LEU A 23 3.14 4.30 -25.83
C LEU A 23 1.61 4.32 -25.67
N LYS A 24 0.97 3.13 -25.70
CA LYS A 24 -0.48 3.00 -25.49
C LYS A 24 -0.88 3.53 -24.09
N SER A 25 -0.14 3.15 -23.08
CA SER A 25 -0.40 3.55 -21.70
C SER A 25 -0.20 5.05 -21.48
N PHE A 26 0.81 5.64 -22.12
CA PHE A 26 1.04 7.08 -22.06
C PHE A 26 -0.08 7.87 -22.73
N LYS A 27 -0.49 7.48 -23.96
CA LYS A 27 -1.63 8.11 -24.65
C LYS A 27 -2.92 8.05 -23.82
N LYS A 28 -3.13 6.94 -23.11
CA LYS A 28 -4.27 6.79 -22.21
C LYS A 28 -4.17 7.74 -21.02
N PHE A 29 -2.99 7.88 -20.40
CA PHE A 29 -2.77 8.85 -19.35
C PHE A 29 -2.95 10.29 -19.86
N GLU A 30 -2.46 10.63 -21.05
CA GLU A 30 -2.67 11.96 -21.65
C GLU A 30 -4.18 12.29 -21.84
N ALA A 31 -4.96 11.30 -22.27
CA ALA A 31 -6.40 11.47 -22.44
C ALA A 31 -7.16 11.62 -21.11
N LEU A 32 -6.76 10.91 -20.05
CA LEU A 32 -7.42 10.90 -18.74
C LEU A 32 -6.88 11.96 -17.79
N GLY A 33 -5.59 12.27 -17.86
CA GLY A 33 -4.86 13.15 -16.96
C GLY A 33 -4.73 12.61 -15.55
N PHE A 34 -4.27 13.46 -14.62
CA PHE A 34 -4.33 13.17 -13.19
C PHE A 34 -5.80 13.13 -12.74
N PRO A 35 -6.18 12.12 -11.93
CA PRO A 35 -7.56 11.94 -11.52
C PRO A 35 -8.14 13.11 -10.73
N THR A 36 -9.43 13.33 -10.93
CA THR A 36 -10.22 14.33 -10.20
C THR A 36 -11.45 13.67 -9.57
N LYS A 37 -12.15 14.38 -8.69
CA LYS A 37 -13.40 13.90 -8.06
C LYS A 37 -14.52 13.55 -9.06
N LYS A 38 -14.38 13.86 -10.35
CA LYS A 38 -15.33 13.46 -11.41
C LYS A 38 -15.29 11.97 -11.72
N GLN A 39 -14.20 11.31 -11.40
CA GLN A 39 -14.03 9.86 -11.60
C GLN A 39 -14.51 9.12 -10.34
N GLU A 40 -15.38 8.11 -10.49
CA GLU A 40 -15.99 7.38 -9.36
C GLU A 40 -14.94 6.81 -8.39
N ASN A 41 -13.85 6.24 -8.92
CA ASN A 41 -12.76 5.71 -8.10
C ASN A 41 -11.97 6.78 -7.34
N TRP A 42 -12.22 8.08 -7.61
CA TRP A 42 -11.53 9.24 -7.04
C TRP A 42 -12.49 10.25 -6.43
N LYS A 43 -13.74 9.86 -6.20
CA LYS A 43 -14.83 10.73 -5.70
C LYS A 43 -14.44 11.57 -4.48
N TYR A 44 -13.60 11.03 -3.61
CA TYR A 44 -13.17 11.70 -2.38
C TYR A 44 -11.79 12.37 -2.49
N THR A 45 -11.06 12.15 -3.59
CA THR A 45 -9.70 12.63 -3.77
C THR A 45 -9.53 13.32 -5.13
N ASP A 46 -9.22 14.62 -5.12
CA ASP A 46 -8.80 15.34 -6.32
C ASP A 46 -7.28 15.36 -6.41
N LEU A 47 -6.70 14.31 -7.03
CA LEU A 47 -5.26 14.19 -7.13
C LEU A 47 -4.65 15.31 -7.98
N LYS A 48 -5.36 15.76 -9.03
CA LYS A 48 -4.90 16.88 -9.85
C LYS A 48 -4.75 18.15 -9.01
N ALA A 49 -5.75 18.50 -8.19
CA ALA A 49 -5.69 19.65 -7.30
C ALA A 49 -4.56 19.51 -6.26
N ILE A 50 -4.37 18.32 -5.68
CA ILE A 50 -3.28 18.05 -4.72
C ILE A 50 -1.93 18.31 -5.38
N ILE A 51 -1.71 17.80 -6.60
CA ILE A 51 -0.45 18.00 -7.33
C ILE A 51 -0.24 19.48 -7.67
N ASP A 52 -1.26 20.14 -8.25
CA ASP A 52 -1.17 21.53 -8.65
C ASP A 52 -0.90 22.48 -7.47
N SER A 53 -1.42 22.18 -6.28
CA SER A 53 -1.21 22.98 -5.06
C SER A 53 0.16 22.77 -4.41
N ASN A 54 0.74 21.57 -4.55
CA ASN A 54 1.93 21.19 -3.80
C ASN A 54 3.21 21.19 -4.61
N PHE A 55 3.14 21.12 -5.95
CA PHE A 55 4.30 21.09 -6.84
C PHE A 55 4.24 22.23 -7.84
N LYS A 56 5.27 23.11 -7.82
CA LYS A 56 5.43 24.16 -8.85
C LYS A 56 5.65 23.53 -10.23
N SER A 57 6.45 22.45 -10.27
CA SER A 57 6.64 21.57 -11.43
C SER A 57 6.90 20.15 -10.92
N LEU A 58 6.25 19.17 -11.51
CA LEU A 58 6.49 17.76 -11.25
C LEU A 58 7.14 17.16 -12.49
N GLN A 59 8.37 16.70 -12.38
CA GLN A 59 9.16 16.15 -13.49
C GLN A 59 9.26 14.63 -13.37
N ILE A 60 9.47 13.96 -14.51
CA ILE A 60 9.73 12.51 -14.51
C ILE A 60 11.13 12.26 -13.92
N PHE A 61 11.23 11.35 -12.96
CA PHE A 61 12.53 10.94 -12.41
C PHE A 61 13.39 10.29 -13.49
N LYS A 62 14.63 10.73 -13.61
CA LYS A 62 15.65 10.17 -14.52
C LYS A 62 16.72 9.49 -13.67
N ASP A 63 17.09 8.26 -14.04
CA ASP A 63 18.10 7.50 -13.32
C ASP A 63 19.41 8.27 -13.22
N GLN A 64 20.02 8.24 -12.03
CA GLN A 64 21.34 8.77 -11.79
C GLN A 64 22.35 7.64 -11.63
N LYS A 65 23.47 7.73 -12.32
CA LYS A 65 24.59 6.78 -12.15
C LYS A 65 25.22 6.99 -10.77
N ASN A 66 25.52 5.88 -10.05
CA ASN A 66 26.21 5.86 -8.75
C ASN A 66 25.43 6.44 -7.56
N SER A 67 24.11 6.30 -7.52
CA SER A 67 23.32 6.68 -6.36
C SER A 67 23.65 5.80 -5.15
N LYS A 68 23.91 6.42 -4.00
CA LYS A 68 24.13 5.74 -2.72
C LYS A 68 23.01 6.12 -1.76
N TYR A 69 22.41 5.14 -1.15
CA TYR A 69 21.39 5.39 -0.14
C TYR A 69 21.99 5.74 1.23
N ASN A 70 21.23 6.45 2.04
CA ASN A 70 21.59 6.78 3.41
C ASN A 70 21.25 5.62 4.34
N SER A 71 22.25 4.87 4.79
CA SER A 71 22.06 3.73 5.70
C SER A 71 21.45 4.09 7.07
N LYS A 72 21.36 5.37 7.43
CA LYS A 72 20.67 5.83 8.65
C LYS A 72 19.16 5.69 8.55
N LEU A 73 18.61 5.56 7.33
CA LEU A 73 17.19 5.36 7.08
C LEU A 73 16.76 3.89 7.25
N LEU A 74 17.70 2.98 7.47
CA LEU A 74 17.40 1.57 7.67
C LEU A 74 17.00 1.30 9.12
N ILE A 75 16.04 0.37 9.28
CA ILE A 75 15.58 -0.11 10.59
C ILE A 75 16.73 -0.87 11.28
N ARG A 76 17.02 -0.51 12.51
CA ARG A 76 18.05 -1.14 13.33
C ARG A 76 17.42 -2.03 14.40
N ASN A 77 18.21 -2.96 14.96
CA ASN A 77 17.80 -3.86 16.06
C ASN A 77 16.59 -4.74 15.72
N PHE A 78 16.48 -5.10 14.43
CA PHE A 78 15.44 -5.99 13.93
C PHE A 78 16.08 -6.91 12.88
N GLU A 79 16.15 -8.22 13.15
CA GLU A 79 16.71 -9.20 12.20
C GLU A 79 15.74 -9.44 11.06
N HIS A 80 16.18 -9.16 9.83
CA HIS A 80 15.38 -9.28 8.63
C HIS A 80 16.23 -9.47 7.38
N ASN A 81 15.63 -10.00 6.34
CA ASN A 81 16.14 -9.94 4.98
C ASN A 81 15.81 -8.57 4.39
N GLN A 82 16.59 -8.08 3.45
CA GLN A 82 16.38 -6.74 2.89
C GLN A 82 16.48 -6.70 1.38
N ILE A 83 15.66 -5.83 0.80
CA ILE A 83 15.75 -5.34 -0.57
C ILE A 83 15.74 -3.82 -0.49
N ILE A 84 16.65 -3.16 -1.18
CA ILE A 84 16.75 -1.70 -1.20
C ILE A 84 16.38 -1.17 -2.58
N LEU A 85 15.34 -0.33 -2.60
CA LEU A 85 14.96 0.48 -3.73
C LEU A 85 15.28 1.95 -3.40
N LEU A 86 16.09 2.60 -4.21
CA LEU A 86 16.37 4.03 -4.10
C LEU A 86 15.73 4.77 -5.27
N ASN A 87 14.80 5.68 -4.96
CA ASN A 87 14.00 6.39 -5.95
C ASN A 87 13.36 5.43 -6.98
N GLY A 88 12.89 4.27 -6.49
CA GLY A 88 12.25 3.24 -7.29
C GLY A 88 13.20 2.28 -8.04
N ASN A 89 14.51 2.51 -8.02
CA ASN A 89 15.50 1.64 -8.66
C ASN A 89 16.04 0.59 -7.69
N PHE A 90 16.17 -0.64 -8.14
CA PHE A 90 16.78 -1.72 -7.38
C PHE A 90 18.29 -1.45 -7.19
N ILE A 91 18.73 -1.43 -5.95
CA ILE A 91 20.14 -1.21 -5.58
C ILE A 91 20.81 -2.51 -5.18
N GLU A 92 20.24 -3.19 -4.19
CA GLU A 92 20.81 -4.43 -3.65
C GLU A 92 19.76 -5.24 -2.89
N SER A 93 20.10 -6.49 -2.62
CA SER A 93 19.34 -7.38 -1.73
C SER A 93 20.28 -8.19 -0.85
N ASN A 94 19.80 -8.55 0.34
CA ASN A 94 20.52 -9.38 1.28
C ASN A 94 19.56 -10.40 1.90
N PHE A 95 19.85 -11.67 1.71
CA PHE A 95 19.10 -12.83 2.19
C PHE A 95 19.94 -13.74 3.10
N ASN A 96 20.82 -13.17 3.91
CA ASN A 96 21.76 -13.92 4.76
C ASN A 96 21.10 -14.93 5.72
N PHE A 97 19.79 -14.78 5.97
CA PHE A 97 19.04 -15.70 6.83
C PHE A 97 18.37 -16.84 6.08
N GLU A 98 18.53 -16.88 4.74
CA GLU A 98 17.73 -17.74 3.87
C GLU A 98 18.60 -18.65 3.00
N ASP A 99 17.99 -19.69 2.42
CA ASP A 99 18.58 -20.46 1.33
C ASP A 99 18.34 -19.71 -0.01
N GLU A 100 19.35 -18.97 -0.45
CA GLU A 100 19.28 -18.17 -1.66
C GLU A 100 18.98 -18.99 -2.94
N LYS A 101 19.24 -20.32 -2.92
CA LYS A 101 18.90 -21.19 -4.06
C LYS A 101 17.41 -21.38 -4.24
N LYS A 102 16.64 -21.09 -3.20
CA LYS A 102 15.17 -21.19 -3.18
C LYS A 102 14.46 -19.86 -3.47
N ILE A 103 15.23 -18.79 -3.63
CA ILE A 103 14.73 -17.44 -3.85
C ILE A 103 15.33 -16.90 -5.15
N SER A 104 14.49 -16.54 -6.09
CA SER A 104 14.91 -15.82 -7.29
C SER A 104 14.53 -14.36 -7.16
N ILE A 105 15.53 -13.47 -7.11
CA ILE A 105 15.34 -12.03 -7.17
C ILE A 105 16.06 -11.42 -8.34
N LYS A 106 15.38 -10.49 -9.03
CA LYS A 106 15.93 -9.74 -10.16
C LYS A 106 15.43 -8.31 -10.12
N SER A 107 16.28 -7.37 -10.55
CA SER A 107 15.81 -6.04 -10.92
C SER A 107 14.76 -6.17 -12.03
N LEU A 108 13.68 -5.40 -11.93
CA LEU A 108 12.66 -5.35 -12.97
C LEU A 108 13.25 -4.87 -14.30
N LYS A 109 14.21 -3.94 -14.28
CA LYS A 109 14.92 -3.48 -15.47
C LYS A 109 15.51 -4.64 -16.26
N VAL A 110 16.21 -5.55 -15.62
CA VAL A 110 16.76 -6.77 -16.25
C VAL A 110 15.66 -7.65 -16.82
N ALA A 111 14.54 -7.78 -16.14
CA ALA A 111 13.39 -8.55 -16.64
C ALA A 111 12.72 -7.87 -17.84
N LEU A 112 12.67 -6.55 -17.90
CA LEU A 112 12.12 -5.80 -19.03
C LEU A 112 13.02 -5.80 -20.28
N GLU A 113 14.34 -5.98 -20.11
CA GLU A 113 15.30 -6.09 -21.20
C GLU A 113 15.37 -7.52 -21.80
N SER A 114 14.87 -8.53 -21.08
CA SER A 114 14.86 -9.94 -21.51
C SER A 114 13.49 -10.35 -22.03
N LYS A 115 13.41 -10.77 -23.31
CA LYS A 115 12.15 -11.25 -23.89
C LYS A 115 11.53 -12.39 -23.09
N THR A 116 12.33 -13.36 -22.65
CA THR A 116 11.85 -14.54 -21.90
C THR A 116 11.34 -14.19 -20.51
N GLU A 117 11.95 -13.23 -19.82
CA GLU A 117 11.47 -12.77 -18.51
C GLU A 117 10.27 -11.83 -18.65
N PHE A 118 10.26 -10.98 -19.67
CA PHE A 118 9.12 -10.09 -19.95
C PHE A 118 7.84 -10.88 -20.24
N GLU A 119 7.89 -11.95 -21.04
CA GLU A 119 6.73 -12.82 -21.30
C GLU A 119 6.07 -13.36 -20.03
N LYS A 120 6.84 -13.56 -18.92
CA LYS A 120 6.30 -14.04 -17.64
C LYS A 120 5.53 -12.98 -16.86
N ILE A 121 5.77 -11.71 -17.16
CA ILE A 121 5.20 -10.57 -16.41
C ILE A 121 4.34 -9.65 -17.29
N LYS A 122 4.29 -9.84 -18.59
CA LYS A 122 3.58 -8.92 -19.51
C LYS A 122 2.09 -8.76 -19.21
N ASN A 123 1.42 -9.81 -18.73
CA ASN A 123 0.00 -9.77 -18.37
C ASN A 123 -0.31 -8.78 -17.23
N TYR A 124 0.71 -8.36 -16.47
CA TYR A 124 0.57 -7.32 -15.44
C TYR A 124 0.69 -5.89 -15.99
N PHE A 125 0.88 -5.77 -17.30
CA PHE A 125 0.81 -4.51 -18.03
C PHE A 125 -0.49 -4.37 -18.82
N ASP A 126 -1.51 -5.12 -18.45
CA ASP A 126 -2.81 -5.07 -19.09
C ASP A 126 -3.45 -3.66 -18.96
N ASP A 127 -4.33 -3.38 -19.91
CA ASP A 127 -5.01 -2.10 -20.03
C ASP A 127 -6.07 -1.92 -18.93
N GLU A 128 -5.73 -1.21 -17.88
CA GLU A 128 -6.65 -0.84 -16.81
C GLU A 128 -7.24 0.57 -17.03
N GLN A 129 -8.50 0.79 -16.61
CA GLN A 129 -9.14 2.12 -16.68
C GLN A 129 -8.71 3.06 -15.53
N ASN A 130 -7.46 2.94 -15.09
CA ASN A 130 -6.88 3.76 -14.03
C ASN A 130 -5.69 4.55 -14.58
N SER A 131 -5.82 5.88 -14.61
CA SER A 131 -4.79 6.74 -15.21
C SER A 131 -3.45 6.67 -14.47
N MET A 132 -3.44 6.44 -13.15
CA MET A 132 -2.19 6.31 -12.39
C MET A 132 -1.48 4.99 -12.67
N VAL A 133 -2.24 3.90 -12.89
CA VAL A 133 -1.70 2.63 -13.37
C VAL A 133 -1.15 2.78 -14.78
N SER A 134 -1.90 3.46 -15.67
CA SER A 134 -1.45 3.75 -17.03
C SER A 134 -0.16 4.57 -17.03
N LEU A 135 -0.07 5.60 -16.17
CA LEU A 135 1.16 6.39 -16.02
C LEU A 135 2.34 5.54 -15.56
N ASN A 136 2.11 4.65 -14.60
CA ASN A 136 3.14 3.71 -14.14
C ASN A 136 3.59 2.78 -15.28
N HIS A 137 2.65 2.17 -16.02
CA HIS A 137 2.98 1.30 -17.17
C HIS A 137 3.83 2.02 -18.22
N ALA A 138 3.54 3.30 -18.46
CA ALA A 138 4.28 4.12 -19.40
C ALA A 138 5.71 4.43 -18.92
N LEU A 139 5.87 4.78 -17.64
CA LEU A 139 7.09 5.40 -17.11
C LEU A 139 7.98 4.47 -16.29
N VAL A 140 7.50 3.29 -15.88
CA VAL A 140 8.27 2.38 -15.03
C VAL A 140 9.55 1.93 -15.73
N LYS A 141 10.67 2.02 -15.00
CA LYS A 141 11.98 1.60 -15.47
C LYS A 141 12.55 0.45 -14.68
N ASP A 142 12.29 0.45 -13.37
CA ASP A 142 12.84 -0.54 -12.47
C ASP A 142 11.87 -0.88 -11.31
N GLY A 143 12.34 -1.69 -10.40
CA GLY A 143 11.64 -2.30 -9.29
C GLY A 143 12.19 -3.70 -9.07
N ILE A 144 11.35 -4.64 -8.66
CA ILE A 144 11.78 -6.02 -8.40
C ILE A 144 10.85 -7.07 -8.96
N VAL A 145 11.43 -8.22 -9.27
CA VAL A 145 10.74 -9.49 -9.53
C VAL A 145 11.30 -10.53 -8.56
N LEU A 146 10.49 -10.94 -7.58
CA LEU A 146 10.84 -11.94 -6.58
C LEU A 146 9.96 -13.18 -6.76
N LYS A 147 10.58 -14.37 -6.78
CA LYS A 147 9.89 -15.65 -6.81
C LYS A 147 10.50 -16.60 -5.77
N THR A 148 9.65 -17.40 -5.15
CA THR A 148 10.10 -18.49 -4.26
C THR A 148 9.81 -19.83 -4.89
N ASP A 149 10.64 -20.82 -4.59
CA ASP A 149 10.33 -22.22 -4.86
C ASP A 149 9.13 -22.68 -4.03
N ASN A 150 8.52 -23.81 -4.43
CA ASN A 150 7.50 -24.48 -3.63
C ASN A 150 8.07 -24.96 -2.28
N ASN A 151 7.21 -24.98 -1.25
CA ASN A 151 7.53 -25.44 0.11
C ASN A 151 8.61 -24.61 0.79
N TYR A 152 8.81 -23.35 0.40
CA TYR A 152 9.79 -22.47 1.02
C TYR A 152 9.14 -21.50 2.00
N SER A 153 9.57 -21.54 3.25
CA SER A 153 9.15 -20.59 4.29
C SER A 153 10.33 -19.75 4.73
N PHE A 154 10.18 -18.43 4.64
CA PHE A 154 11.23 -17.51 5.10
C PHE A 154 11.46 -17.66 6.60
N ASN A 155 12.73 -17.69 7.02
CA ASN A 155 13.17 -17.74 8.42
C ASN A 155 13.00 -16.38 9.11
N LYS A 156 13.20 -15.29 8.36
CA LYS A 156 13.08 -13.92 8.86
C LYS A 156 12.17 -13.11 7.95
N PRO A 157 11.51 -12.06 8.47
CA PRO A 157 10.77 -11.13 7.61
C PRO A 157 11.66 -10.54 6.52
N LEU A 158 11.06 -10.21 5.38
CA LEU A 158 11.69 -9.43 4.32
C LEU A 158 11.24 -7.98 4.43
N ILE A 159 12.17 -7.04 4.46
CA ILE A 159 11.86 -5.62 4.34
C ILE A 159 12.24 -5.13 2.94
N ILE A 160 11.27 -4.57 2.22
CA ILE A 160 11.51 -3.78 1.03
C ILE A 160 11.61 -2.32 1.48
N TYR A 161 12.79 -1.76 1.44
CA TYR A 161 13.06 -0.36 1.72
C TYR A 161 12.81 0.47 0.47
N ASN A 162 11.77 1.29 0.48
CA ASN A 162 11.50 2.31 -0.53
C ASN A 162 12.09 3.62 -0.01
N LEU A 163 13.33 3.91 -0.39
CA LEU A 163 14.09 5.07 0.06
C LEU A 163 14.08 6.17 -0.99
N PHE A 164 13.97 7.42 -0.53
CA PHE A 164 13.97 8.60 -1.40
C PHE A 164 15.02 9.61 -0.92
N ASP A 165 15.94 9.97 -1.82
CA ASP A 165 16.98 10.94 -1.57
C ASP A 165 16.65 12.31 -2.21
N LYS A 166 17.53 13.29 -2.04
CA LYS A 166 17.37 14.65 -2.58
C LYS A 166 17.18 14.72 -4.10
N THR A 167 17.60 13.69 -4.83
CA THR A 167 17.42 13.67 -6.28
C THR A 167 15.97 13.38 -6.70
N ALA A 168 15.16 12.89 -5.77
CA ALA A 168 13.72 12.70 -5.92
C ALA A 168 12.92 14.00 -5.80
N ASP A 169 13.53 15.08 -5.30
CA ASP A 169 12.80 16.33 -5.09
C ASP A 169 12.12 16.84 -6.35
N SER A 170 10.84 17.18 -6.23
CA SER A 170 9.97 17.63 -7.31
C SER A 170 9.87 16.65 -8.49
N LYS A 171 10.04 15.34 -8.22
CA LYS A 171 9.94 14.28 -9.22
C LYS A 171 8.78 13.34 -8.97
N ILE A 172 8.28 12.73 -10.08
CA ILE A 172 7.41 11.56 -10.04
C ILE A 172 8.24 10.31 -10.28
N ILE A 173 8.18 9.39 -9.34
CA ILE A 173 8.87 8.11 -9.37
C ILE A 173 7.83 7.02 -9.67
N ASN A 174 8.16 6.13 -10.62
CA ASN A 174 7.30 5.01 -10.97
C ASN A 174 8.09 3.71 -10.85
N ASN A 175 7.64 2.80 -10.00
CA ASN A 175 8.26 1.49 -9.83
C ASN A 175 7.20 0.38 -9.73
N LYS A 176 7.64 -0.87 -9.89
CA LYS A 176 6.80 -2.06 -9.76
C LYS A 176 7.46 -3.11 -8.88
N VAL A 177 6.63 -3.81 -8.14
CA VAL A 177 7.03 -4.94 -7.29
C VAL A 177 6.21 -6.16 -7.70
N PHE A 178 6.88 -7.19 -8.17
CA PHE A 178 6.27 -8.48 -8.49
C PHE A 178 6.74 -9.52 -7.47
N ILE A 179 5.81 -10.19 -6.81
CA ILE A 179 6.10 -11.29 -5.89
C ILE A 179 5.24 -12.48 -6.26
N SER A 180 5.87 -13.63 -6.47
CA SER A 180 5.21 -14.91 -6.70
C SER A 180 5.67 -15.91 -5.65
N LEU A 181 4.78 -16.30 -4.76
CA LEU A 181 5.04 -17.33 -3.76
C LEU A 181 4.64 -18.68 -4.31
N GLY A 182 5.58 -19.62 -4.35
CA GLY A 182 5.33 -21.01 -4.74
C GLY A 182 4.37 -21.71 -3.77
N GLU A 183 3.86 -22.87 -4.15
CA GLU A 183 2.94 -23.66 -3.32
C GLU A 183 3.53 -23.95 -1.92
N ASN A 184 2.68 -23.89 -0.88
CA ASN A 184 3.04 -24.11 0.53
C ASN A 184 4.14 -23.18 1.07
N SER A 185 4.40 -22.05 0.41
CA SER A 185 5.44 -21.09 0.81
C SER A 185 4.88 -20.04 1.78
N LYS A 186 5.76 -19.45 2.61
CA LYS A 186 5.36 -18.42 3.58
C LYS A 186 6.32 -17.26 3.57
N LEU A 187 5.77 -16.04 3.54
CA LEU A 187 6.54 -14.80 3.58
C LEU A 187 5.83 -13.76 4.46
N SER A 188 6.56 -13.20 5.44
CA SER A 188 6.20 -11.95 6.11
C SER A 188 6.99 -10.81 5.47
N LEU A 189 6.28 -9.88 4.83
CA LEU A 189 6.83 -8.78 4.05
C LEU A 189 6.55 -7.45 4.74
N VAL A 190 7.57 -6.65 5.00
CA VAL A 190 7.41 -5.26 5.42
C VAL A 190 7.75 -4.35 4.23
N ASP A 191 6.80 -3.55 3.81
CA ASP A 191 6.94 -2.55 2.76
C ASP A 191 7.13 -1.19 3.46
N TYR A 192 8.38 -0.74 3.54
CA TYR A 192 8.80 0.40 4.36
C TYR A 192 9.18 1.59 3.50
N TYR A 193 8.57 2.74 3.77
CA TYR A 193 8.78 3.99 3.02
C TYR A 193 9.45 5.04 3.92
N GLU A 194 10.60 5.55 3.47
CA GLU A 194 11.35 6.58 4.17
C GLU A 194 12.05 7.53 3.18
N CYS A 195 12.22 8.78 3.56
CA CYS A 195 12.85 9.79 2.73
C CYS A 195 13.85 10.66 3.51
N GLU A 196 14.75 11.27 2.78
CA GLU A 196 15.59 12.33 3.33
C GLU A 196 14.77 13.58 3.65
N ASN A 197 15.23 14.35 4.64
CA ASN A 197 14.55 15.57 5.07
C ASN A 197 14.49 16.62 3.94
N ASN A 198 13.41 17.41 3.95
CA ASN A 198 13.20 18.58 3.09
C ASN A 198 13.15 18.25 1.59
N ILE A 199 12.59 17.10 1.22
CA ILE A 199 12.27 16.78 -0.17
C ILE A 199 10.75 16.65 -0.33
N LYS A 200 10.27 16.95 -1.52
CA LYS A 200 8.86 16.80 -1.89
C LYS A 200 8.78 15.98 -3.18
N TYR A 201 8.20 14.80 -3.13
CA TYR A 201 8.16 13.87 -4.25
C TYR A 201 6.80 13.19 -4.39
N PHE A 202 6.51 12.70 -5.59
CA PHE A 202 5.34 11.86 -5.85
C PHE A 202 5.80 10.45 -6.22
N ASN A 203 5.43 9.47 -5.40
CA ASN A 203 5.71 8.07 -5.65
C ASN A 203 4.47 7.35 -6.17
N ASN A 204 4.62 6.59 -7.26
CA ASN A 204 3.58 5.79 -7.90
C ASN A 204 4.06 4.34 -8.01
N THR A 205 3.68 3.50 -7.04
CA THR A 205 4.11 2.10 -6.96
C THR A 205 2.98 1.14 -7.29
N ILE A 206 3.25 0.17 -8.15
CA ILE A 206 2.32 -0.91 -8.46
C ILE A 206 2.90 -2.24 -7.95
N HIS A 207 2.10 -2.91 -7.12
CA HIS A 207 2.43 -4.23 -6.60
C HIS A 207 1.56 -5.30 -7.26
N ASN A 208 2.18 -6.43 -7.65
CA ASN A 208 1.46 -7.58 -8.20
C ASN A 208 1.92 -8.83 -7.47
N TYR A 209 1.00 -9.50 -6.80
CA TYR A 209 1.28 -10.68 -6.00
C TYR A 209 0.49 -11.88 -6.49
N ASN A 210 1.20 -13.00 -6.72
CA ASN A 210 0.61 -14.31 -6.91
C ASN A 210 0.91 -15.18 -5.70
N ILE A 211 -0.14 -15.71 -5.09
CA ILE A 211 -0.05 -16.52 -3.88
C ILE A 211 -0.61 -17.89 -4.24
N GLU A 212 0.30 -18.82 -4.56
CA GLU A 212 -0.03 -20.16 -4.99
C GLU A 212 -0.71 -20.98 -3.89
N LYS A 213 -1.17 -22.18 -4.23
CA LYS A 213 -1.89 -23.08 -3.33
C LYS A 213 -1.20 -23.24 -1.97
N ASN A 214 -1.96 -23.13 -0.87
CA ASN A 214 -1.52 -23.18 0.52
C ASN A 214 -0.44 -22.16 0.91
N ALA A 215 -0.09 -21.21 0.05
CA ALA A 215 0.92 -20.21 0.38
C ALA A 215 0.32 -19.08 1.26
N ILE A 216 1.18 -18.46 2.06
CA ILE A 216 0.80 -17.40 2.99
C ILE A 216 1.69 -16.18 2.75
N LEU A 217 1.07 -15.06 2.39
CA LEU A 217 1.71 -13.75 2.34
C LEU A 217 1.13 -12.84 3.40
N LYS A 218 1.95 -12.41 4.36
CA LYS A 218 1.60 -11.38 5.33
C LYS A 218 2.36 -10.12 5.00
N LYS A 219 1.63 -9.08 4.56
CA LYS A 219 2.19 -7.79 4.18
C LYS A 219 1.92 -6.74 5.25
N PHE A 220 2.96 -6.00 5.62
CA PHE A 220 2.89 -4.88 6.55
C PHE A 220 3.42 -3.63 5.86
N SER A 221 2.55 -2.65 5.62
CA SER A 221 2.96 -1.39 5.00
C SER A 221 3.17 -0.33 6.07
N ILE A 222 4.40 0.20 6.17
CA ILE A 222 4.77 1.23 7.14
C ILE A 222 5.06 2.53 6.38
N ASN A 223 4.11 3.45 6.45
CA ASN A 223 4.22 4.79 5.88
C ASN A 223 4.38 5.80 7.02
N ALA A 224 5.57 5.82 7.61
CA ALA A 224 5.90 6.66 8.75
C ALA A 224 6.69 7.91 8.36
N SER A 225 7.09 8.04 7.09
CA SER A 225 7.84 9.19 6.58
C SER A 225 7.07 10.49 6.81
N ILE A 226 7.84 11.50 7.07
CA ILE A 226 7.39 12.83 7.46
C ILE A 226 7.04 13.67 6.22
N ASP A 227 6.67 14.93 6.44
CA ASP A 227 6.26 15.90 5.43
C ASP A 227 7.00 15.83 4.09
N GLY A 228 6.26 16.03 3.00
CA GLY A 228 6.80 16.08 1.64
C GLY A 228 6.52 14.84 0.79
N SER A 229 6.04 13.76 1.37
CA SER A 229 5.75 12.53 0.63
C SER A 229 4.30 12.47 0.15
N TYR A 230 4.16 12.18 -1.16
CA TYR A 230 2.89 11.98 -1.85
C TYR A 230 2.93 10.61 -2.51
N ASN A 231 2.05 9.69 -2.10
CA ASN A 231 2.13 8.30 -2.51
C ASN A 231 0.82 7.81 -3.12
N TYR A 232 0.91 7.18 -4.26
CA TYR A 232 -0.13 6.33 -4.82
C TYR A 232 0.40 4.90 -4.91
N ASN A 233 -0.28 3.97 -4.25
CA ASN A 233 0.07 2.55 -4.24
C ASN A 233 -1.12 1.73 -4.72
N SER A 234 -0.95 0.92 -5.74
CA SER A 234 -1.95 -0.06 -6.18
C SER A 234 -1.40 -1.46 -6.01
N THR A 235 -2.13 -2.32 -5.33
CA THR A 235 -1.76 -3.72 -5.08
C THR A 235 -2.80 -4.64 -5.67
N LYS A 236 -2.40 -5.49 -6.61
CA LYS A 236 -3.24 -6.55 -7.20
C LYS A 236 -2.76 -7.90 -6.70
N ILE A 237 -3.65 -8.67 -6.13
CA ILE A 237 -3.36 -9.97 -5.56
C ILE A 237 -4.22 -11.03 -6.26
N ASN A 238 -3.58 -12.11 -6.70
CA ASN A 238 -4.24 -13.34 -7.13
C ASN A 238 -3.95 -14.43 -6.09
N SER A 239 -5.00 -14.95 -5.48
CA SER A 239 -4.94 -15.89 -4.36
C SER A 239 -5.59 -17.20 -4.78
N TYR A 240 -4.81 -18.27 -4.76
CA TYR A 240 -5.24 -19.60 -5.20
C TYR A 240 -5.67 -20.48 -4.01
N SER A 241 -5.92 -21.77 -4.23
CA SER A 241 -6.56 -22.66 -3.26
C SER A 241 -5.89 -22.67 -1.88
N ASN A 242 -6.67 -22.50 -0.81
CA ASN A 242 -6.22 -22.45 0.58
C ASN A 242 -5.13 -21.39 0.86
N SER A 243 -4.87 -20.48 -0.05
CA SER A 243 -3.87 -19.44 0.19
C SER A 243 -4.41 -18.34 1.10
N ILE A 244 -3.51 -17.65 1.78
CA ILE A 244 -3.86 -16.58 2.73
C ILE A 244 -3.07 -15.32 2.38
N PHE A 245 -3.79 -14.23 2.17
CA PHE A 245 -3.23 -12.88 2.13
C PHE A 245 -3.68 -12.10 3.35
N GLU A 246 -2.72 -11.68 4.17
CA GLU A 246 -2.94 -10.75 5.28
C GLU A 246 -2.24 -9.43 4.96
N ASN A 247 -2.93 -8.30 5.14
CA ASN A 247 -2.33 -6.97 5.01
C ASN A 247 -2.62 -6.14 6.24
N PHE A 248 -1.59 -5.48 6.76
CA PHE A 248 -1.73 -4.44 7.78
C PHE A 248 -1.12 -3.14 7.29
N LEU A 249 -1.91 -2.05 7.34
CA LEU A 249 -1.49 -0.71 6.93
C LEU A 249 -1.28 0.17 8.16
N LEU A 250 -0.05 0.68 8.32
CA LEU A 250 0.28 1.74 9.27
C LEU A 250 0.46 3.06 8.52
N SER A 251 -0.52 3.95 8.59
CA SER A 251 -0.56 5.19 7.82
C SER A 251 -0.51 6.40 8.75
N LEU A 252 0.68 7.01 8.91
CA LEU A 252 0.96 7.99 9.96
C LEU A 252 1.55 9.33 9.48
N GLY A 253 2.32 9.36 8.39
CA GLY A 253 3.24 10.46 8.11
C GLY A 253 3.06 11.23 6.80
N PRO A 254 2.76 10.62 5.67
CA PRO A 254 2.71 11.30 4.37
C PRO A 254 1.68 12.44 4.31
N ASN A 255 1.97 13.50 3.52
CA ASN A 255 0.96 14.53 3.25
C ASN A 255 -0.21 13.97 2.44
N PHE A 256 0.10 13.08 1.50
CA PHE A 256 -0.91 12.40 0.71
C PHE A 256 -0.56 10.91 0.56
N ILE A 257 -1.54 10.05 0.76
CA ILE A 257 -1.44 8.65 0.40
C ILE A 257 -2.79 8.11 -0.08
N LYS A 258 -2.77 7.43 -1.21
CA LYS A 258 -3.89 6.59 -1.66
C LYS A 258 -3.39 5.17 -1.89
N ASN A 259 -3.92 4.24 -1.11
CA ASN A 259 -3.68 2.81 -1.26
C ASN A 259 -4.90 2.13 -1.87
N GLU A 260 -4.71 1.41 -2.96
CA GLU A 260 -5.73 0.55 -3.57
C GLU A 260 -5.30 -0.91 -3.46
N ILE A 261 -6.16 -1.76 -2.92
CA ILE A 261 -5.93 -3.20 -2.74
C ILE A 261 -7.03 -3.95 -3.48
N HIS A 262 -6.65 -4.70 -4.52
CA HIS A 262 -7.53 -5.53 -5.32
C HIS A 262 -7.15 -7.00 -5.12
N CYS A 263 -7.91 -7.73 -4.34
CA CYS A 263 -7.67 -9.14 -4.05
C CYS A 263 -8.67 -10.03 -4.77
N ASN A 264 -8.18 -10.89 -5.65
CA ASN A 264 -8.98 -11.89 -6.34
C ASN A 264 -8.78 -13.24 -5.66
N LEU A 265 -9.83 -13.80 -5.07
CA LEU A 265 -9.88 -15.15 -4.53
C LEU A 265 -10.30 -16.09 -5.66
N LEU A 266 -9.29 -16.71 -6.31
CA LEU A 266 -9.43 -17.39 -7.60
C LEU A 266 -9.70 -18.89 -7.50
N GLU A 267 -9.64 -19.45 -6.29
CA GLU A 267 -9.95 -20.85 -6.02
C GLU A 267 -10.51 -21.01 -4.60
N ASN A 268 -11.07 -22.20 -4.32
CA ASN A 268 -11.76 -22.50 -3.06
C ASN A 268 -10.86 -22.34 -1.83
N TYR A 269 -11.48 -21.95 -0.72
CA TYR A 269 -10.85 -21.80 0.60
C TYR A 269 -9.78 -20.72 0.71
N SER A 270 -9.60 -19.88 -0.31
CA SER A 270 -8.68 -18.77 -0.23
C SER A 270 -9.19 -17.67 0.72
N SER A 271 -8.27 -16.91 1.32
CA SER A 271 -8.62 -15.92 2.34
C SER A 271 -7.87 -14.61 2.16
N CYS A 272 -8.56 -13.48 2.43
CA CYS A 272 -8.00 -12.13 2.36
C CYS A 272 -8.37 -11.33 3.61
N PHE A 273 -7.38 -10.88 4.37
CA PHE A 273 -7.56 -10.06 5.56
C PHE A 273 -6.85 -8.72 5.37
N VAL A 274 -7.57 -7.61 5.52
CA VAL A 274 -7.00 -6.25 5.38
C VAL A 274 -7.33 -5.44 6.62
N ASN A 275 -6.33 -5.20 7.43
CA ASN A 275 -6.45 -4.40 8.64
C ASN A 275 -5.54 -3.16 8.54
N GLY A 276 -5.86 -2.11 9.28
CA GLY A 276 -4.99 -0.95 9.29
C GLY A 276 -5.46 0.15 10.20
N ILE A 277 -4.54 1.06 10.46
CA ILE A 277 -4.80 2.30 11.20
C ILE A 277 -4.32 3.51 10.39
N MET A 278 -5.07 4.59 10.54
CA MET A 278 -4.73 5.92 10.06
C MET A 278 -4.75 6.87 11.27
N LEU A 279 -3.65 7.57 11.52
CA LEU A 279 -3.58 8.66 12.51
C LEU A 279 -3.10 9.90 11.80
N LEU A 280 -4.03 10.83 11.54
CA LEU A 280 -3.87 11.97 10.67
C LEU A 280 -3.97 13.28 11.45
N ASP A 281 -3.10 14.22 11.13
CA ASP A 281 -3.13 15.59 11.63
C ASP A 281 -2.76 16.60 10.54
N GLY A 282 -2.78 17.89 10.85
CA GLY A 282 -2.52 18.95 9.90
C GLY A 282 -3.44 18.84 8.65
N ASN A 283 -2.87 18.94 7.47
CA ASN A 283 -3.57 18.87 6.18
C ASN A 283 -3.38 17.51 5.48
N GLN A 284 -3.12 16.45 6.22
CA GLN A 284 -2.89 15.12 5.65
C GLN A 284 -4.16 14.59 4.99
N HIS A 285 -4.01 13.94 3.82
CA HIS A 285 -5.10 13.29 3.09
C HIS A 285 -4.74 11.83 2.83
N HIS A 286 -5.35 10.91 3.54
CA HIS A 286 -5.11 9.47 3.36
C HIS A 286 -6.38 8.73 2.93
N GLU A 287 -6.24 7.89 1.92
CA GLU A 287 -7.31 7.05 1.40
C GLU A 287 -6.88 5.60 1.30
N LEU A 288 -7.71 4.71 1.80
CA LEU A 288 -7.62 3.26 1.55
C LEU A 288 -8.85 2.81 0.78
N LYS A 289 -8.61 2.19 -0.38
CA LYS A 289 -9.63 1.52 -1.16
C LYS A 289 -9.32 0.03 -1.23
N THR A 290 -10.30 -0.79 -0.89
CA THR A 290 -10.21 -2.24 -0.97
C THR A 290 -11.28 -2.79 -1.90
N ASN A 291 -10.93 -3.77 -2.71
CA ASN A 291 -11.86 -4.53 -3.52
C ASN A 291 -11.49 -6.02 -3.40
N VAL A 292 -12.33 -6.79 -2.71
CA VAL A 292 -12.14 -8.23 -2.53
C VAL A 292 -13.16 -8.98 -3.36
N ASN A 293 -12.67 -9.71 -4.35
CA ASN A 293 -13.50 -10.46 -5.30
C ASN A 293 -13.52 -11.95 -4.92
N HIS A 294 -14.61 -12.41 -4.37
CA HIS A 294 -14.87 -13.83 -4.12
C HIS A 294 -15.42 -14.46 -5.40
N LYS A 295 -14.62 -15.30 -6.05
CA LYS A 295 -14.98 -15.96 -7.31
C LYS A 295 -15.28 -17.46 -7.15
N PHE A 296 -14.91 -18.04 -6.01
CA PHE A 296 -15.04 -19.46 -5.72
C PHE A 296 -15.57 -19.70 -4.32
N GLU A 297 -15.95 -20.96 -4.04
CA GLU A 297 -16.65 -21.35 -2.81
C GLU A 297 -15.75 -21.32 -1.57
N ASN A 298 -16.37 -21.20 -0.40
CA ASN A 298 -15.74 -21.31 0.93
C ASN A 298 -14.63 -20.27 1.18
N CYS A 299 -14.60 -19.19 0.41
CA CYS A 299 -13.60 -18.12 0.58
C CYS A 299 -13.97 -17.19 1.74
N LYS A 300 -12.94 -16.59 2.36
CA LYS A 300 -13.11 -15.70 3.51
C LYS A 300 -12.46 -14.36 3.29
N SER A 301 -13.11 -13.29 3.75
CA SER A 301 -12.44 -11.98 3.87
C SER A 301 -12.89 -11.22 5.11
N SER A 302 -11.97 -10.45 5.67
CA SER A 302 -12.29 -9.52 6.76
C SER A 302 -11.47 -8.25 6.62
N GLN A 303 -12.08 -7.12 6.95
CA GLN A 303 -11.44 -5.81 6.89
C GLN A 303 -11.75 -5.04 8.17
N LEU A 304 -10.71 -4.56 8.85
CA LEU A 304 -10.83 -3.73 10.05
C LEU A 304 -9.95 -2.48 9.88
N ILE A 305 -10.59 -1.33 9.65
CA ILE A 305 -9.90 -0.05 9.48
C ILE A 305 -10.30 0.88 10.61
N LYS A 306 -9.30 1.40 11.31
CA LYS A 306 -9.48 2.38 12.36
C LYS A 306 -8.75 3.67 12.04
N SER A 307 -9.44 4.79 12.16
CA SER A 307 -8.92 6.11 11.81
C SER A 307 -9.11 7.10 12.95
N VAL A 308 -8.13 7.94 13.16
CA VAL A 308 -8.20 9.09 14.07
C VAL A 308 -7.76 10.32 13.30
N LEU A 309 -8.57 11.37 13.33
CA LEU A 309 -8.39 12.55 12.52
C LEU A 309 -8.39 13.81 13.40
N LEU A 310 -7.37 14.65 13.18
CA LEU A 310 -7.19 15.92 13.86
C LEU A 310 -7.01 17.05 12.82
N ASP A 311 -7.08 18.27 13.27
CA ASP A 311 -6.88 19.49 12.49
C ASP A 311 -7.76 19.54 11.23
N GLU A 312 -7.18 19.80 10.06
CA GLU A 312 -7.86 19.83 8.75
C GLU A 312 -7.65 18.53 7.95
N SER A 313 -7.27 17.43 8.65
CA SER A 313 -6.96 16.17 7.99
C SER A 313 -8.18 15.50 7.36
N ASN A 314 -7.92 14.73 6.30
CA ASN A 314 -8.95 14.05 5.52
C ASN A 314 -8.65 12.57 5.40
N GLY A 315 -9.51 11.73 5.94
CA GLY A 315 -9.42 10.27 5.87
C GLY A 315 -10.53 9.69 5.01
N THR A 316 -10.20 8.68 4.20
CA THR A 316 -11.22 7.99 3.39
C THR A 316 -10.99 6.48 3.41
N TYR A 317 -12.08 5.73 3.64
CA TYR A 317 -12.12 4.31 3.44
C TYR A 317 -13.22 3.93 2.43
N GLN A 318 -12.84 3.24 1.37
CA GLN A 318 -13.77 2.67 0.40
C GLN A 318 -13.55 1.14 0.37
N GLY A 319 -14.53 0.37 0.78
CA GLY A 319 -14.45 -1.08 0.80
C GLY A 319 -15.51 -1.71 -0.09
N LYS A 320 -15.10 -2.61 -1.00
CA LYS A 320 -16.05 -3.42 -1.79
C LYS A 320 -15.78 -4.90 -1.58
N ILE A 321 -16.83 -5.66 -1.29
CA ILE A 321 -16.86 -7.11 -1.37
C ILE A 321 -17.75 -7.49 -2.55
N TYR A 322 -17.15 -8.13 -3.55
CA TYR A 322 -17.84 -8.72 -4.68
C TYR A 322 -17.93 -10.24 -4.49
N VAL A 323 -19.13 -10.82 -4.61
CA VAL A 323 -19.37 -12.25 -4.48
C VAL A 323 -20.03 -12.78 -5.75
N ASP A 324 -19.27 -13.57 -6.51
CA ASP A 324 -19.75 -14.21 -7.73
C ASP A 324 -20.86 -15.23 -7.44
N LYS A 325 -21.70 -15.50 -8.43
CA LYS A 325 -22.77 -16.49 -8.32
C LYS A 325 -22.29 -17.89 -7.90
N THR A 326 -21.09 -18.25 -8.31
CA THR A 326 -20.45 -19.52 -7.97
C THR A 326 -19.80 -19.54 -6.59
N ALA A 327 -19.61 -18.37 -5.96
CA ALA A 327 -18.89 -18.23 -4.69
C ALA A 327 -19.76 -18.50 -3.47
N GLN A 328 -20.39 -19.69 -3.43
CA GLN A 328 -21.23 -20.10 -2.31
C GLN A 328 -20.39 -20.29 -1.01
N LYS A 329 -21.03 -20.17 0.15
CA LYS A 329 -20.41 -20.24 1.47
C LYS A 329 -19.31 -19.20 1.70
N THR A 330 -19.39 -18.09 0.98
CA THR A 330 -18.53 -16.92 1.23
C THR A 330 -18.81 -16.37 2.63
N ASN A 331 -17.72 -15.99 3.32
CA ASN A 331 -17.75 -15.31 4.60
C ASN A 331 -16.96 -14.01 4.51
N GLY A 332 -17.66 -12.86 4.41
CA GLY A 332 -17.04 -11.55 4.12
C GLY A 332 -17.51 -10.44 5.05
N TYR A 333 -16.58 -9.79 5.76
CA TYR A 333 -16.87 -8.70 6.70
C TYR A 333 -16.06 -7.45 6.42
N GLN A 334 -16.70 -6.29 6.60
CA GLN A 334 -16.05 -4.98 6.58
C GLN A 334 -16.43 -4.19 7.82
N LEU A 335 -15.45 -3.63 8.51
CA LEU A 335 -15.68 -2.73 9.63
C LEU A 335 -14.73 -1.53 9.54
N SER A 336 -15.31 -0.33 9.47
CA SER A 336 -14.60 0.93 9.49
C SER A 336 -15.05 1.76 10.68
N LYS A 337 -14.10 2.18 11.53
CA LYS A 337 -14.39 3.04 12.68
C LYS A 337 -13.48 4.27 12.65
N ALA A 338 -14.04 5.46 12.88
CA ALA A 338 -13.27 6.70 12.95
C ALA A 338 -13.60 7.51 14.18
N LEU A 339 -12.56 8.10 14.80
CA LEU A 339 -12.68 9.18 15.77
C LEU A 339 -12.30 10.49 15.10
N ILE A 340 -13.19 11.47 15.16
CA ILE A 340 -12.99 12.84 14.68
C ILE A 340 -12.73 13.70 15.90
N LEU A 341 -11.52 14.29 16.00
CA LEU A 341 -11.09 15.06 17.14
C LEU A 341 -11.08 16.57 16.89
N SER A 342 -11.26 16.98 15.62
CA SER A 342 -11.35 18.40 15.23
C SER A 342 -12.55 18.60 14.30
N GLU A 343 -13.26 19.72 14.47
CA GLU A 343 -14.44 20.06 13.64
C GLU A 343 -14.11 20.22 12.15
N SER A 344 -12.87 20.62 11.84
CA SER A 344 -12.37 20.80 10.47
C SER A 344 -11.88 19.51 9.82
N SER A 345 -11.71 18.42 10.60
CA SER A 345 -11.31 17.14 10.03
C SER A 345 -12.49 16.39 9.41
N GLN A 346 -12.23 15.57 8.41
CA GLN A 346 -13.26 14.88 7.65
C GLN A 346 -12.92 13.40 7.45
N PHE A 347 -13.89 12.51 7.74
CA PHE A 347 -13.80 11.10 7.40
C PHE A 347 -14.92 10.67 6.45
N ASN A 348 -14.55 10.06 5.33
CA ASN A 348 -15.47 9.50 4.35
C ASN A 348 -15.40 7.97 4.39
N SER A 349 -16.55 7.31 4.54
CA SER A 349 -16.64 5.86 4.49
C SER A 349 -17.65 5.41 3.45
N LYS A 350 -17.23 4.51 2.54
CA LYS A 350 -18.09 3.95 1.50
C LYS A 350 -17.94 2.42 1.49
N PRO A 351 -18.66 1.68 2.35
CA PRO A 351 -18.71 0.24 2.27
C PRO A 351 -19.72 -0.21 1.20
N GLU A 352 -19.33 -1.16 0.36
CA GLU A 352 -20.15 -1.70 -0.74
C GLU A 352 -20.17 -3.23 -0.69
N LEU A 353 -21.36 -3.82 -0.85
CA LEU A 353 -21.58 -5.26 -1.01
C LEU A 353 -22.29 -5.50 -2.36
N GLU A 354 -21.66 -6.30 -3.22
CA GLU A 354 -22.25 -6.75 -4.49
C GLU A 354 -22.26 -8.27 -4.50
N ILE A 355 -23.44 -8.85 -4.22
CA ILE A 355 -23.55 -10.27 -3.89
C ILE A 355 -24.52 -10.92 -4.87
N TYR A 356 -24.05 -11.97 -5.55
CA TYR A 356 -24.82 -12.75 -6.52
C TYR A 356 -25.01 -14.22 -6.11
N ALA A 357 -24.44 -14.64 -4.96
CA ALA A 357 -24.62 -15.97 -4.38
C ALA A 357 -25.64 -15.95 -3.24
N ASP A 358 -26.35 -17.07 -3.00
CA ASP A 358 -27.44 -17.16 -2.03
C ASP A 358 -26.96 -17.61 -0.64
N ASP A 359 -26.07 -18.61 -0.56
CA ASP A 359 -25.57 -19.15 0.71
C ASP A 359 -24.28 -18.43 1.14
N VAL A 360 -24.44 -17.24 1.73
CA VAL A 360 -23.29 -16.40 2.15
C VAL A 360 -23.53 -15.75 3.52
N LYS A 361 -22.42 -15.38 4.18
CA LYS A 361 -22.41 -14.55 5.39
C LYS A 361 -21.60 -13.30 5.11
N CYS A 362 -22.29 -12.22 4.73
CA CYS A 362 -21.63 -10.96 4.41
C CYS A 362 -22.27 -9.82 5.19
N SER A 363 -21.41 -8.97 5.77
CA SER A 363 -21.87 -7.76 6.44
C SER A 363 -20.85 -6.64 6.36
N HIS A 364 -21.33 -5.41 6.53
CA HIS A 364 -20.49 -4.25 6.69
C HIS A 364 -20.97 -3.38 7.85
N GLY A 365 -20.05 -2.64 8.45
CA GLY A 365 -20.32 -1.63 9.46
C GLY A 365 -19.43 -0.42 9.27
N SER A 366 -19.98 0.76 9.50
CA SER A 366 -19.19 1.99 9.53
C SER A 366 -19.68 2.88 10.66
N THR A 367 -18.77 3.34 11.50
CA THR A 367 -19.08 4.28 12.58
C THR A 367 -18.08 5.43 12.58
N THR A 368 -18.60 6.63 12.83
CA THR A 368 -17.80 7.83 13.03
C THR A 368 -18.32 8.53 14.27
N GLY A 369 -17.43 8.94 15.15
CA GLY A 369 -17.80 9.60 16.40
C GLY A 369 -16.65 10.40 16.98
N ASN A 370 -16.94 11.05 18.11
CA ASN A 370 -15.96 11.76 18.91
C ASN A 370 -15.51 10.90 20.10
N ILE A 371 -14.51 11.37 20.85
CA ILE A 371 -14.16 10.76 22.13
C ILE A 371 -15.34 10.92 23.08
N ASP A 372 -15.65 9.84 23.82
CA ASP A 372 -16.68 9.88 24.87
C ASP A 372 -16.19 10.73 26.05
N GLU A 373 -16.84 11.86 26.28
CA GLU A 373 -16.50 12.80 27.35
C GLU A 373 -16.65 12.18 28.75
N ASN A 374 -17.52 11.20 28.96
CA ASN A 374 -17.63 10.48 30.23
C ASN A 374 -16.39 9.64 30.51
N SER A 375 -15.86 9.00 29.49
CA SER A 375 -14.58 8.25 29.58
C SER A 375 -13.41 9.19 29.89
N VAL A 376 -13.37 10.37 29.26
CA VAL A 376 -12.35 11.40 29.56
C VAL A 376 -12.48 11.86 31.02
N PHE A 377 -13.68 12.23 31.46
CA PHE A 377 -13.95 12.64 32.84
C PHE A 377 -13.53 11.58 33.86
N TYR A 378 -13.87 10.31 33.60
CA TYR A 378 -13.46 9.20 34.46
C TYR A 378 -11.94 9.11 34.62
N LEU A 379 -11.20 9.19 33.50
CA LEU A 379 -9.74 9.14 33.51
C LEU A 379 -9.15 10.37 34.25
N MET A 380 -9.72 11.55 34.04
CA MET A 380 -9.32 12.76 34.76
C MET A 380 -9.56 12.65 36.29
N SER A 381 -10.67 12.02 36.71
CA SER A 381 -10.95 11.75 38.11
C SER A 381 -9.94 10.78 38.78
N ARG A 382 -9.19 10.03 37.96
CA ARG A 382 -8.09 9.15 38.35
C ARG A 382 -6.71 9.82 38.28
N GLY A 383 -6.66 11.13 38.03
CA GLY A 383 -5.44 11.94 38.08
C GLY A 383 -4.74 12.18 36.76
N LEU A 384 -5.31 11.79 35.62
CA LEU A 384 -4.76 12.12 34.30
C LEU A 384 -5.16 13.57 33.93
N THR A 385 -4.29 14.25 33.18
CA THR A 385 -4.70 15.46 32.47
C THR A 385 -5.65 15.13 31.33
N LYS A 386 -6.44 16.09 30.83
CA LYS A 386 -7.33 15.88 29.68
C LYS A 386 -6.57 15.33 28.46
N GLN A 387 -5.39 15.90 28.17
CA GLN A 387 -4.53 15.45 27.09
C GLN A 387 -4.06 13.99 27.27
N GLN A 388 -3.67 13.61 28.49
CA GLN A 388 -3.28 12.21 28.78
C GLN A 388 -4.45 11.26 28.62
N ALA A 389 -5.65 11.67 29.08
CA ALA A 389 -6.87 10.87 28.94
C ALA A 389 -7.23 10.65 27.46
N ASN A 390 -7.22 11.72 26.66
CA ASN A 390 -7.48 11.64 25.23
C ASN A 390 -6.49 10.71 24.53
N LYS A 391 -5.18 10.88 24.78
CA LYS A 391 -4.14 10.01 24.20
C LYS A 391 -4.36 8.54 24.55
N LEU A 392 -4.68 8.23 25.80
CA LEU A 392 -4.92 6.86 26.25
C LEU A 392 -6.14 6.23 25.54
N ILE A 393 -7.22 7.01 25.35
CA ILE A 393 -8.41 6.53 24.63
C ILE A 393 -8.08 6.27 23.14
N VAL A 394 -7.34 7.19 22.51
CA VAL A 394 -6.91 7.05 21.11
C VAL A 394 -5.98 5.84 20.94
N GLU A 395 -5.02 5.65 21.85
CA GLU A 395 -4.14 4.48 21.87
C GLU A 395 -4.94 3.18 21.97
N GLY A 396 -5.87 3.09 22.93
CA GLY A 396 -6.74 1.92 23.10
C GLY A 396 -7.60 1.65 21.85
N PHE A 397 -8.17 2.72 21.27
CA PHE A 397 -8.99 2.62 20.07
C PHE A 397 -8.21 2.06 18.86
N LEU A 398 -7.02 2.56 18.58
CA LEU A 398 -6.20 2.12 17.45
C LEU A 398 -5.53 0.77 17.73
N ASN A 399 -5.18 0.47 18.99
CA ASN A 399 -4.52 -0.78 19.37
C ASN A 399 -5.36 -2.04 19.06
N GLU A 400 -6.71 -1.94 19.07
CA GLU A 400 -7.58 -3.05 18.65
C GLU A 400 -7.24 -3.59 17.26
N ALA A 401 -6.87 -2.71 16.31
CA ALA A 401 -6.43 -3.15 15.00
C ALA A 401 -4.99 -3.70 15.01
N ILE A 402 -4.09 -3.13 15.81
CA ILE A 402 -2.70 -3.59 15.93
C ILE A 402 -2.66 -5.01 16.56
N GLU A 403 -3.59 -5.30 17.48
CA GLU A 403 -3.71 -6.64 18.11
C GLU A 403 -4.02 -7.76 17.11
N THR A 404 -4.52 -7.44 15.91
CA THR A 404 -4.73 -8.43 14.84
C THR A 404 -3.42 -8.98 14.26
N ILE A 405 -2.28 -8.33 14.52
CA ILE A 405 -0.96 -8.75 14.02
C ILE A 405 -0.47 -9.94 14.84
N THR A 406 -0.25 -11.06 14.17
CA THR A 406 0.19 -12.32 14.78
C THR A 406 1.72 -12.44 14.88
N GLU A 407 2.47 -11.76 14.01
CA GLU A 407 3.94 -11.71 14.01
C GLU A 407 4.48 -10.82 15.13
N SER A 408 4.88 -11.41 16.25
CA SER A 408 5.28 -10.68 17.47
C SER A 408 6.39 -9.64 17.24
N ASN A 409 7.38 -9.96 16.40
CA ASN A 409 8.49 -9.05 16.12
C ASN A 409 8.05 -7.85 15.26
N ILE A 410 7.22 -8.09 14.24
CA ILE A 410 6.68 -7.03 13.39
C ILE A 410 5.68 -6.18 14.17
N LYS A 411 4.86 -6.80 15.03
CA LYS A 411 3.96 -6.08 15.94
C LYS A 411 4.71 -5.10 16.84
N LYS A 412 5.84 -5.53 17.43
CA LYS A 412 6.70 -4.64 18.22
C LYS A 412 7.25 -3.48 17.40
N LEU A 413 7.68 -3.74 16.17
CA LEU A 413 8.16 -2.72 15.25
C LEU A 413 7.05 -1.69 14.93
N ILE A 414 5.85 -2.15 14.60
CA ILE A 414 4.70 -1.29 14.31
C ILE A 414 4.31 -0.47 15.54
N LEU A 415 4.28 -1.08 16.74
CA LEU A 415 4.01 -0.37 17.98
C LEU A 415 5.04 0.72 18.25
N GLN A 416 6.31 0.51 17.95
CA GLN A 416 7.35 1.53 18.10
C GLN A 416 7.03 2.77 17.26
N PHE A 417 6.77 2.62 15.94
CA PHE A 417 6.39 3.73 15.06
C PHE A 417 5.10 4.42 15.53
N PHE A 418 4.11 3.63 15.94
CA PHE A 418 2.84 4.14 16.44
C PHE A 418 3.00 4.99 17.70
N ILE A 419 3.74 4.49 18.71
CA ILE A 419 3.99 5.23 19.95
C ILE A 419 4.80 6.50 19.69
N GLU A 420 5.81 6.46 18.82
CA GLU A 420 6.57 7.65 18.44
C GLU A 420 5.69 8.70 17.77
N ARG A 421 4.73 8.28 16.95
CA ARG A 421 3.78 9.18 16.29
C ARG A 421 2.81 9.81 17.28
N ILE A 422 2.20 9.02 18.17
CA ILE A 422 1.24 9.52 19.18
C ILE A 422 1.87 10.57 20.10
N LYS A 423 3.16 10.43 20.42
CA LYS A 423 3.87 11.44 21.24
C LYS A 423 3.95 12.79 20.55
N LYS A 424 4.02 12.82 19.21
CA LYS A 424 4.19 14.05 18.42
C LYS A 424 2.85 14.72 18.07
N VAL A 425 1.77 13.97 18.07
CA VAL A 425 0.43 14.51 17.76
C VAL A 425 -0.16 15.20 18.97
N ASN A 426 -0.77 16.36 18.77
CA ASN A 426 -1.40 17.14 19.83
C ASN A 426 -2.87 16.72 20.00
N ILE A 427 -3.11 15.67 20.79
CA ILE A 427 -4.44 15.08 21.06
C ILE A 427 -5.04 15.68 22.34
#